data_80d7a97dd527f85144408b2993039ca9
#
_entry.id   80d7a97dd527f85144408b2993039ca9
#
_cell.length_a   1.000
_cell.length_b   1.000
_cell.length_c   1.000
_cell.angle_alpha   90.00
_cell.angle_beta   90.00
_cell.angle_gamma   90.00
#
_symmetry.space_group_name_H-M   'P 1'
#
loop_
_entity.id
_entity.type
_entity.pdbx_description
1 polymer ?
#
loop_
_entity_poly.entity_id
_entity_poly.type
_entity_poly.pdbx_seq_one_letter_code
_entity_poly.pdbx_strand_id
1 'polypeptide(L)'
;MRRHVGKPVVLALLLAVSLLSLVAPVSAVSGGQTCKKVGLTATSKSGGKTVKFRCKKVRKKLLWVKMPTTATTVPVTTTVPVTTTTTTTIPAPIITDVSSCRLPDVKNQNEATAIGFPRQSLRLQSTGTIAIAVVFVDFSDYPSIRTVDDVYSAVFPESATRFSAESYGRADFKYSPIRQWLRMSRPAAEYGMTGGVRFNTYQWYLKEAMALAASVSDLSTNDAFLVIANPDATPISDGLAHASNSPLGGISASGKVFLNGAFSNNVLLYYKSRWVNHELSHAMGLPDLYAFTGNQSRFAGNFGLMNTMIGEYFAWERWLLGWLDDSQVVCVTGQKLEITLAPVERIGGQKMAVIPLGPFRAVVVEVRRAEGYDSYLKKGGTLTYLIDTSIGHGAGPLRVLPINDADDSKLDALLSVGQSVSYEGITISVKASNSYGDTITVTR
;
A
#
# COMPACT_ATOMS: atom_id res chain seq x y z
N MET A 1 39.33 20.09 -46.73
CA MET A 1 39.41 21.54 -46.98
C MET A 1 38.83 22.30 -45.82
N ARG A 2 39.69 23.16 -45.23
CA ARG A 2 39.45 24.33 -44.38
C ARG A 2 38.37 24.35 -43.28
N ARG A 3 38.89 24.27 -42.09
CA ARG A 3 38.62 24.90 -40.79
C ARG A 3 37.94 26.30 -40.88
N HIS A 4 36.98 26.56 -39.94
CA HIS A 4 36.93 27.88 -39.29
C HIS A 4 36.56 27.71 -37.82
N VAL A 5 37.43 28.28 -36.98
CA VAL A 5 37.39 28.41 -35.55
C VAL A 5 36.73 29.75 -35.22
N GLY A 6 35.75 29.80 -34.35
CA GLY A 6 35.18 31.02 -33.78
C GLY A 6 35.39 31.06 -32.28
N LYS A 7 36.08 32.11 -31.78
CA LYS A 7 36.46 32.35 -30.39
C LYS A 7 35.30 32.90 -29.55
N PRO A 8 35.35 32.78 -28.23
CA PRO A 8 34.30 33.27 -27.34
C PRO A 8 34.45 34.75 -27.02
N VAL A 9 33.31 35.43 -26.91
CA VAL A 9 33.21 36.80 -26.41
C VAL A 9 32.99 36.77 -24.91
N VAL A 10 33.93 37.33 -24.17
CA VAL A 10 33.84 37.60 -22.72
C VAL A 10 33.09 38.93 -22.56
N LEU A 11 31.95 38.92 -21.89
CA LEU A 11 31.23 40.12 -21.48
C LEU A 11 31.38 40.29 -19.97
N ALA A 12 32.17 41.27 -19.55
CA ALA A 12 32.33 41.70 -18.17
C ALA A 12 31.10 42.53 -17.75
N LEU A 13 30.42 42.15 -16.68
CA LEU A 13 29.37 42.98 -16.09
C LEU A 13 29.81 43.45 -14.70
N LEU A 14 29.81 44.75 -14.54
CA LEU A 14 30.21 45.51 -13.36
C LEU A 14 29.28 45.23 -12.16
N LEU A 15 29.87 44.90 -11.00
CA LEU A 15 29.19 44.81 -9.70
C LEU A 15 28.86 46.21 -9.17
N ALA A 16 27.58 46.49 -8.98
CA ALA A 16 27.12 47.54 -8.09
C ALA A 16 26.84 46.94 -6.71
N VAL A 17 27.66 47.26 -5.72
CA VAL A 17 27.49 46.85 -4.34
C VAL A 17 26.48 47.78 -3.68
N SER A 18 25.26 47.28 -3.46
CA SER A 18 24.28 47.90 -2.57
C SER A 18 24.38 47.27 -1.19
N LEU A 19 24.86 48.03 -0.22
CA LEU A 19 24.82 47.65 1.20
C LEU A 19 23.36 47.63 1.67
N LEU A 20 22.73 46.46 1.68
CA LEU A 20 21.52 46.20 2.47
C LEU A 20 21.94 45.60 3.81
N SER A 21 21.61 46.32 4.88
CA SER A 21 21.74 45.86 6.26
C SER A 21 20.93 44.57 6.50
N LEU A 22 21.64 43.45 6.64
CA LEU A 22 21.06 42.18 7.04
C LEU A 22 20.60 42.26 8.50
N VAL A 23 19.32 42.52 8.73
CA VAL A 23 18.66 42.19 9.98
C VAL A 23 18.51 40.67 10.00
N ALA A 24 19.29 39.99 10.84
CA ALA A 24 19.18 38.55 11.04
C ALA A 24 17.77 38.21 11.51
N PRO A 25 17.08 37.21 10.92
CA PRO A 25 15.78 36.80 11.41
C PRO A 25 15.92 36.23 12.81
N VAL A 26 15.15 36.76 13.76
CA VAL A 26 15.02 36.19 15.10
C VAL A 26 14.48 34.79 14.94
N SER A 27 15.31 33.77 15.20
CA SER A 27 14.93 32.37 15.08
C SER A 27 13.74 32.09 15.97
N ALA A 28 12.62 31.64 15.41
CA ALA A 28 11.44 31.27 16.15
C ALA A 28 11.77 30.14 17.15
N VAL A 29 11.45 30.36 18.42
CA VAL A 29 11.69 29.39 19.49
C VAL A 29 10.68 28.24 19.36
N SER A 30 11.15 26.98 19.37
CA SER A 30 10.31 25.79 19.37
C SER A 30 10.57 24.91 20.60
N GLY A 31 9.58 24.07 20.96
CA GLY A 31 9.72 23.12 22.05
C GLY A 31 10.87 22.13 21.83
N GLY A 32 11.62 21.81 22.89
CA GLY A 32 12.78 20.91 22.83
C GLY A 32 14.11 21.55 22.44
N GLN A 33 14.15 22.80 21.95
CA GLN A 33 15.39 23.54 21.71
C GLN A 33 16.07 23.95 23.01
N THR A 34 17.40 24.07 22.98
CA THR A 34 18.18 24.50 24.15
C THR A 34 17.93 25.98 24.51
N CYS A 35 17.92 26.29 25.77
CA CYS A 35 17.78 27.65 26.28
C CYS A 35 18.90 27.99 27.25
N LYS A 36 19.13 29.30 27.53
CA LYS A 36 20.32 29.76 28.25
C LYS A 36 20.17 29.83 29.79
N LYS A 37 18.96 30.02 30.31
CA LYS A 37 18.72 30.18 31.75
C LYS A 37 17.32 29.72 32.14
N VAL A 38 17.22 28.96 33.25
CA VAL A 38 15.93 28.50 33.78
C VAL A 38 15.04 29.71 34.10
N GLY A 39 13.75 29.62 33.74
CA GLY A 39 12.76 30.67 34.00
C GLY A 39 12.57 31.68 32.88
N LEU A 40 13.48 31.78 31.89
CA LEU A 40 13.27 32.62 30.71
C LEU A 40 11.98 32.23 29.98
N THR A 41 11.25 33.22 29.49
CA THR A 41 10.05 33.05 28.69
C THR A 41 10.29 33.54 27.27
N ALA A 42 9.69 32.87 26.29
CA ALA A 42 9.72 33.25 24.89
C ALA A 42 8.36 33.00 24.25
N THR A 43 8.05 33.72 23.18
CA THR A 43 6.85 33.54 22.40
C THR A 43 7.21 33.27 20.96
N SER A 44 6.48 32.33 20.31
CA SER A 44 6.61 32.06 18.89
C SER A 44 5.23 32.07 18.25
N LYS A 45 5.14 32.58 17.00
CA LYS A 45 3.91 32.53 16.20
C LYS A 45 4.00 31.42 15.18
N SER A 46 3.01 30.54 15.16
CA SER A 46 2.88 29.47 14.16
C SER A 46 1.41 29.31 13.80
N GLY A 47 1.08 29.37 12.51
CA GLY A 47 -0.30 29.22 12.02
C GLY A 47 -1.29 30.25 12.61
N GLY A 48 -0.89 31.50 12.79
CA GLY A 48 -1.73 32.58 13.35
C GLY A 48 -1.93 32.51 14.88
N LYS A 49 -1.39 31.50 15.55
CA LYS A 49 -1.49 31.34 17.03
C LYS A 49 -0.17 31.69 17.72
N THR A 50 -0.26 32.41 18.84
CA THR A 50 0.91 32.72 19.68
C THR A 50 1.09 31.63 20.73
N VAL A 51 2.25 30.97 20.73
CA VAL A 51 2.61 29.93 21.69
C VAL A 51 3.69 30.46 22.62
N LYS A 52 3.47 30.34 23.95
CA LYS A 52 4.43 30.73 24.98
C LYS A 52 5.25 29.53 25.42
N PHE A 53 6.56 29.76 25.59
CA PHE A 53 7.51 28.77 26.08
C PHE A 53 8.20 29.28 27.34
N ARG A 54 8.59 28.36 28.23
CA ARG A 54 9.41 28.64 29.40
C ARG A 54 10.61 27.71 29.41
N CYS A 55 11.79 28.26 29.68
CA CYS A 55 13.01 27.50 29.84
C CYS A 55 12.99 26.69 31.13
N LYS A 56 13.04 25.38 31.05
CA LYS A 56 13.07 24.45 32.19
C LYS A 56 14.27 23.50 32.10
N LYS A 57 14.77 23.05 33.27
CA LYS A 57 15.74 21.96 33.32
C LYS A 57 15.01 20.64 33.15
N VAL A 58 15.32 19.94 32.04
CA VAL A 58 14.77 18.63 31.76
C VAL A 58 15.94 17.65 31.73
N ARG A 59 15.98 16.72 32.68
CA ARG A 59 17.15 15.87 32.96
C ARG A 59 18.41 16.74 33.21
N LYS A 60 19.46 16.63 32.37
CA LYS A 60 20.72 17.39 32.49
C LYS A 60 20.81 18.61 31.55
N LYS A 61 19.75 18.95 30.78
CA LYS A 61 19.74 20.03 29.77
C LYS A 61 18.70 21.09 30.05
N LEU A 62 18.95 22.34 29.64
CA LEU A 62 17.97 23.43 29.67
C LEU A 62 17.25 23.48 28.34
N LEU A 63 15.93 23.31 28.35
CA LEU A 63 15.11 23.21 27.16
C LEU A 63 13.88 24.13 27.23
N TRP A 64 13.45 24.66 26.08
CA TRP A 64 12.18 25.37 25.94
C TRP A 64 11.01 24.37 26.04
N VAL A 65 10.14 24.58 27.03
CA VAL A 65 8.95 23.77 27.26
C VAL A 65 7.72 24.65 27.04
N LYS A 66 6.78 24.17 26.23
CA LYS A 66 5.50 24.85 25.96
C LYS A 66 4.73 25.05 27.26
N MET A 67 4.25 26.27 27.48
CA MET A 67 3.40 26.58 28.64
C MET A 67 1.95 26.19 28.37
N PRO A 68 1.24 25.57 29.33
CA PRO A 68 -0.19 25.39 29.20
C PRO A 68 -0.90 26.73 29.12
N THR A 69 -1.87 26.87 28.26
CA THR A 69 -2.78 28.03 28.24
C THR A 69 -3.79 27.90 29.36
N THR A 70 -3.58 28.59 30.48
CA THR A 70 -4.58 28.73 31.51
C THR A 70 -5.70 29.66 31.00
N ALA A 71 -6.90 29.15 30.92
CA ALA A 71 -8.09 29.96 30.69
C ALA A 71 -8.43 30.66 32.04
N THR A 72 -8.36 31.99 32.05
CA THR A 72 -8.83 32.81 33.18
C THR A 72 -10.36 32.91 33.10
N THR A 73 -11.07 32.30 34.03
CA THR A 73 -12.52 32.45 34.17
C THR A 73 -12.84 33.79 34.80
N VAL A 74 -13.49 34.66 34.06
CA VAL A 74 -14.21 35.84 34.58
C VAL A 74 -15.69 35.49 34.53
N PRO A 75 -16.47 35.64 35.60
CA PRO A 75 -17.92 35.40 35.54
C PRO A 75 -18.60 36.58 34.87
N VAL A 76 -19.04 36.41 33.66
CA VAL A 76 -19.97 37.30 32.97
C VAL A 76 -21.26 36.53 32.74
N THR A 77 -22.31 36.95 33.39
CA THR A 77 -23.69 36.53 33.11
C THR A 77 -24.10 37.06 31.74
N THR A 78 -24.08 36.25 30.73
CA THR A 78 -24.62 36.58 29.41
C THR A 78 -25.31 35.35 28.86
N THR A 79 -26.55 35.53 28.42
CA THR A 79 -27.35 34.56 27.67
C THR A 79 -26.52 33.90 26.57
N VAL A 80 -26.26 32.61 26.74
CA VAL A 80 -25.47 31.79 25.80
C VAL A 80 -26.33 31.54 24.54
N PRO A 81 -25.87 31.93 23.33
CA PRO A 81 -26.38 31.26 22.14
C PRO A 81 -25.90 29.82 22.23
N VAL A 82 -26.83 28.87 22.15
CA VAL A 82 -26.54 27.45 22.08
C VAL A 82 -25.73 27.23 20.80
N THR A 83 -24.40 27.20 20.92
CA THR A 83 -23.54 26.68 19.87
C THR A 83 -23.76 25.18 19.87
N THR A 84 -24.57 24.71 18.95
CA THR A 84 -24.74 23.28 18.68
C THR A 84 -23.38 22.73 18.29
N THR A 85 -22.65 22.16 19.24
CA THR A 85 -21.50 21.33 18.96
C THR A 85 -22.07 20.11 18.25
N THR A 86 -22.00 20.08 16.93
CA THR A 86 -22.36 18.91 16.14
C THR A 86 -21.36 17.82 16.53
N THR A 87 -21.69 17.03 17.54
CA THR A 87 -21.01 15.77 17.80
C THR A 87 -21.26 14.92 16.58
N THR A 88 -20.23 14.69 15.76
CA THR A 88 -20.32 13.79 14.61
C THR A 88 -20.54 12.40 15.19
N THR A 89 -21.79 12.00 15.33
CA THR A 89 -22.16 10.67 15.80
C THR A 89 -21.70 9.69 14.71
N ILE A 90 -20.89 8.71 15.10
CA ILE A 90 -20.55 7.59 14.22
C ILE A 90 -21.87 6.89 13.87
N PRO A 91 -22.25 6.78 12.58
CA PRO A 91 -23.49 6.13 12.20
C PRO A 91 -23.49 4.68 12.71
N ALA A 92 -24.64 4.21 13.21
CA ALA A 92 -24.79 2.82 13.59
C ALA A 92 -24.53 1.91 12.37
N PRO A 93 -23.82 0.80 12.50
CA PRO A 93 -23.55 -0.10 11.39
C PRO A 93 -24.86 -0.72 10.88
N ILE A 94 -25.03 -0.76 9.57
CA ILE A 94 -26.11 -1.51 8.92
C ILE A 94 -25.64 -2.95 8.80
N ILE A 95 -26.28 -3.85 9.52
CA ILE A 95 -25.95 -5.29 9.46
C ILE A 95 -26.82 -5.91 8.38
N THR A 96 -26.19 -6.49 7.35
CA THR A 96 -26.86 -7.24 6.29
C THR A 96 -26.29 -8.65 6.21
N ASP A 97 -27.09 -9.59 5.71
CA ASP A 97 -26.56 -10.90 5.31
C ASP A 97 -25.68 -10.69 4.06
N VAL A 98 -24.38 -10.98 4.20
CA VAL A 98 -23.40 -10.79 3.13
C VAL A 98 -23.22 -12.03 2.24
N SER A 99 -23.92 -13.11 2.52
CA SER A 99 -23.75 -14.39 1.81
C SER A 99 -23.96 -14.25 0.30
N SER A 100 -25.00 -13.52 -0.11
CA SER A 100 -25.31 -13.26 -1.52
C SER A 100 -24.33 -12.28 -2.20
N CYS A 101 -23.51 -11.58 -1.44
CA CYS A 101 -22.49 -10.68 -1.92
C CYS A 101 -21.09 -11.30 -2.02
N ARG A 102 -20.90 -12.51 -1.46
CA ARG A 102 -19.69 -13.31 -1.62
C ARG A 102 -19.71 -14.04 -2.95
N LEU A 103 -19.31 -13.34 -4.00
CA LEU A 103 -19.29 -13.92 -5.34
C LEU A 103 -18.33 -15.12 -5.41
N PRO A 104 -18.77 -16.29 -5.91
CA PRO A 104 -17.91 -17.47 -5.97
C PRO A 104 -16.82 -17.30 -7.04
N ASP A 105 -15.67 -17.92 -6.80
CA ASP A 105 -14.65 -18.10 -7.83
C ASP A 105 -15.07 -19.20 -8.79
N VAL A 106 -15.17 -18.89 -10.07
CA VAL A 106 -15.68 -19.83 -11.09
C VAL A 106 -14.62 -20.23 -12.08
N LYS A 107 -13.72 -19.35 -12.41
CA LYS A 107 -12.80 -19.56 -13.53
C LYS A 107 -11.45 -20.12 -13.10
N ASN A 108 -11.07 -19.91 -11.88
CA ASN A 108 -9.71 -20.08 -11.41
C ASN A 108 -9.55 -21.24 -10.42
N GLN A 109 -10.47 -22.19 -10.43
CA GLN A 109 -10.35 -23.38 -9.54
C GLN A 109 -9.02 -24.14 -9.74
N ASN A 110 -8.37 -23.97 -10.87
CA ASN A 110 -7.05 -24.52 -11.18
C ASN A 110 -5.93 -23.47 -11.15
N GLU A 111 -6.23 -22.17 -10.97
CA GLU A 111 -5.24 -21.11 -10.86
C GLU A 111 -4.89 -20.87 -9.38
N ALA A 112 -3.68 -20.34 -9.16
CA ALA A 112 -3.21 -20.09 -7.81
C ALA A 112 -3.86 -18.83 -7.19
N THR A 113 -4.42 -17.95 -8.02
CA THR A 113 -4.96 -16.65 -7.63
C THR A 113 -6.39 -16.47 -8.13
N ALA A 114 -7.23 -15.84 -7.32
CA ALA A 114 -8.63 -15.59 -7.65
C ALA A 114 -9.15 -14.34 -6.93
N ILE A 115 -10.17 -13.68 -7.51
CA ILE A 115 -10.85 -12.55 -6.88
C ILE A 115 -12.20 -12.95 -6.25
N GLY A 116 -12.61 -14.19 -6.40
CA GLY A 116 -13.86 -14.76 -5.85
C GLY A 116 -13.66 -15.50 -4.52
N PHE A 117 -14.77 -15.82 -3.88
CA PHE A 117 -14.82 -16.55 -2.61
C PHE A 117 -15.10 -18.06 -2.79
N PRO A 118 -14.60 -18.91 -1.89
CA PRO A 118 -13.61 -18.62 -0.86
C PRO A 118 -12.22 -18.45 -1.45
N ARG A 119 -11.30 -17.82 -0.71
CA ARG A 119 -9.87 -17.80 -1.07
C ARG A 119 -9.32 -19.21 -1.15
N GLN A 120 -8.43 -19.47 -2.08
CA GLN A 120 -7.81 -20.79 -2.31
C GLN A 120 -7.11 -21.31 -1.05
N SER A 121 -7.40 -22.55 -0.64
CA SER A 121 -7.00 -23.13 0.66
C SER A 121 -5.49 -23.36 0.80
N LEU A 122 -4.77 -23.60 -0.31
CA LEU A 122 -3.33 -23.86 -0.30
C LEU A 122 -2.49 -22.58 -0.36
N ARG A 123 -3.13 -21.43 -0.26
CA ARG A 123 -2.44 -20.12 -0.25
C ARG A 123 -1.86 -19.82 1.12
N LEU A 124 -0.82 -19.00 1.11
CA LEU A 124 -0.23 -18.44 2.33
C LEU A 124 -1.33 -17.84 3.21
N GLN A 125 -1.28 -18.07 4.49
CA GLN A 125 -2.21 -17.44 5.43
C GLN A 125 -2.10 -15.91 5.32
N SER A 126 -3.23 -15.21 5.49
CA SER A 126 -3.33 -13.76 5.33
C SER A 126 -3.58 -13.03 6.65
N THR A 127 -3.72 -13.77 7.75
CA THR A 127 -3.97 -13.22 9.10
C THR A 127 -3.11 -13.94 10.14
N GLY A 128 -2.91 -13.31 11.29
CA GLY A 128 -2.02 -13.81 12.34
C GLY A 128 -0.55 -13.51 12.02
N THR A 129 0.34 -14.22 12.69
CA THR A 129 1.79 -14.11 12.43
C THR A 129 2.18 -14.99 11.26
N ILE A 130 2.85 -14.40 10.28
CA ILE A 130 3.29 -15.05 9.04
C ILE A 130 4.82 -14.98 8.98
N ALA A 131 5.47 -16.14 9.09
CA ALA A 131 6.92 -16.25 9.12
C ALA A 131 7.50 -16.48 7.72
N ILE A 132 8.37 -15.60 7.26
CA ILE A 132 8.93 -15.61 5.91
C ILE A 132 10.44 -15.80 6.00
N ALA A 133 10.97 -16.88 5.42
CA ALA A 133 12.40 -17.03 5.20
C ALA A 133 12.87 -16.07 4.10
N VAL A 134 13.91 -15.28 4.35
CA VAL A 134 14.50 -14.41 3.32
C VAL A 134 15.89 -14.90 2.97
N VAL A 135 16.03 -15.40 1.76
CA VAL A 135 17.23 -16.06 1.21
C VAL A 135 17.88 -15.13 0.21
N PHE A 136 19.11 -14.73 0.45
CA PHE A 136 19.88 -13.85 -0.44
C PHE A 136 20.84 -14.67 -1.27
N VAL A 137 20.79 -14.52 -2.60
CA VAL A 137 21.64 -15.26 -3.54
C VAL A 137 22.42 -14.32 -4.45
N ASP A 138 23.69 -14.69 -4.72
CA ASP A 138 24.52 -14.04 -5.72
C ASP A 138 25.16 -15.09 -6.66
N PHE A 139 25.88 -14.64 -7.69
CA PHE A 139 26.40 -15.49 -8.75
C PHE A 139 27.90 -15.27 -8.94
N SER A 140 28.58 -16.24 -9.57
CA SER A 140 30.03 -16.15 -9.79
C SER A 140 30.41 -14.96 -10.70
N ASP A 141 29.58 -14.65 -11.66
CA ASP A 141 29.69 -13.54 -12.61
C ASP A 141 29.07 -12.22 -12.11
N TYR A 142 28.22 -12.30 -11.06
CA TYR A 142 27.63 -11.17 -10.36
C TYR A 142 27.74 -11.34 -8.84
N PRO A 143 28.98 -11.34 -8.28
CA PRO A 143 29.15 -11.35 -6.83
C PRO A 143 28.60 -10.04 -6.27
N SER A 144 27.82 -10.12 -5.19
CA SER A 144 27.27 -8.91 -4.58
C SER A 144 28.34 -8.09 -3.88
N ILE A 145 28.39 -6.79 -4.19
CA ILE A 145 29.18 -5.79 -3.46
C ILE A 145 28.39 -5.14 -2.32
N ARG A 146 27.07 -5.38 -2.26
CA ARG A 146 26.20 -4.89 -1.20
C ARG A 146 26.18 -5.87 -0.06
N THR A 147 26.02 -5.37 1.15
CA THR A 147 25.73 -6.26 2.29
C THR A 147 24.26 -6.72 2.23
N VAL A 148 23.98 -7.88 2.82
CA VAL A 148 22.60 -8.34 3.00
C VAL A 148 21.78 -7.35 3.83
N ASP A 149 22.42 -6.73 4.84
CA ASP A 149 21.75 -5.77 5.72
C ASP A 149 21.33 -4.49 4.99
N ASP A 150 22.11 -4.04 3.99
CA ASP A 150 21.73 -2.89 3.16
C ASP A 150 20.45 -3.18 2.36
N VAL A 151 20.40 -4.35 1.70
CA VAL A 151 19.24 -4.75 0.92
C VAL A 151 18.03 -5.01 1.83
N TYR A 152 18.25 -5.72 2.93
CA TYR A 152 17.18 -6.01 3.91
C TYR A 152 16.56 -4.74 4.47
N SER A 153 17.38 -3.82 4.96
CA SER A 153 16.93 -2.58 5.60
C SER A 153 16.18 -1.66 4.63
N ALA A 154 16.53 -1.70 3.34
CA ALA A 154 15.87 -0.89 2.32
C ALA A 154 14.46 -1.38 1.95
N VAL A 155 14.09 -2.63 2.27
CA VAL A 155 12.90 -3.30 1.71
C VAL A 155 11.95 -3.82 2.79
N PHE A 156 12.45 -4.63 3.73
CA PHE A 156 11.60 -5.49 4.54
C PHE A 156 10.90 -4.82 5.73
N PRO A 157 11.52 -3.85 6.46
CA PRO A 157 10.82 -3.16 7.55
C PRO A 157 9.57 -2.43 7.08
N GLU A 158 9.65 -1.75 5.92
CA GLU A 158 8.52 -1.06 5.35
C GLU A 158 7.45 -2.03 4.82
N SER A 159 7.87 -3.19 4.28
CA SER A 159 6.92 -4.23 3.86
C SER A 159 6.09 -4.76 5.03
N ALA A 160 6.71 -5.06 6.17
CA ALA A 160 5.99 -5.49 7.37
C ALA A 160 5.04 -4.40 7.89
N THR A 161 5.51 -3.14 7.92
CA THR A 161 4.71 -1.98 8.32
C THR A 161 3.48 -1.84 7.44
N ARG A 162 3.64 -1.96 6.14
CA ARG A 162 2.57 -1.85 5.17
C ARG A 162 1.51 -2.93 5.35
N PHE A 163 1.90 -4.21 5.45
CA PHE A 163 0.96 -5.29 5.69
C PHE A 163 0.19 -5.10 7.00
N SER A 164 0.88 -4.68 8.07
CA SER A 164 0.21 -4.40 9.35
C SER A 164 -0.80 -3.26 9.22
N ALA A 165 -0.44 -2.16 8.55
CA ALA A 165 -1.33 -1.01 8.36
C ALA A 165 -2.55 -1.37 7.51
N GLU A 166 -2.34 -1.95 6.34
CA GLU A 166 -3.40 -2.25 5.37
C GLU A 166 -4.33 -3.39 5.80
N SER A 167 -3.83 -4.29 6.67
CA SER A 167 -4.65 -5.35 7.30
C SER A 167 -5.33 -4.92 8.60
N TYR A 168 -5.17 -3.68 9.01
CA TYR A 168 -5.64 -3.17 10.31
C TYR A 168 -5.07 -3.94 11.51
N GLY A 169 -3.80 -4.36 11.40
CA GLY A 169 -3.10 -5.14 12.41
C GLY A 169 -3.43 -6.64 12.40
N ARG A 170 -4.17 -7.14 11.41
CA ARG A 170 -4.55 -8.56 11.35
C ARG A 170 -3.46 -9.46 10.77
N ALA A 171 -2.55 -8.92 9.97
CA ALA A 171 -1.41 -9.64 9.39
C ALA A 171 -0.10 -9.09 9.96
N ASP A 172 0.69 -9.96 10.57
CA ASP A 172 1.98 -9.65 11.20
C ASP A 172 3.10 -10.46 10.50
N PHE A 173 3.70 -9.85 9.47
CA PHE A 173 4.77 -10.48 8.70
C PHE A 173 6.10 -10.40 9.43
N LYS A 174 6.71 -11.55 9.69
CA LYS A 174 8.02 -11.72 10.32
C LYS A 174 9.03 -12.22 9.28
N TYR A 175 9.96 -11.36 8.91
CA TYR A 175 11.02 -11.69 7.97
C TYR A 175 12.25 -12.21 8.69
N SER A 176 12.67 -13.44 8.36
CA SER A 176 13.84 -14.12 8.92
C SER A 176 14.95 -14.19 7.87
N PRO A 177 15.83 -13.18 7.78
CA PRO A 177 16.88 -13.15 6.77
C PRO A 177 18.05 -14.08 7.13
N ILE A 178 18.54 -14.82 6.15
CA ILE A 178 19.87 -15.43 6.18
C ILE A 178 20.89 -14.32 5.90
N ARG A 179 21.71 -13.99 6.91
CA ARG A 179 22.60 -12.79 6.91
C ARG A 179 23.89 -12.97 6.11
N GLN A 180 23.83 -13.71 5.00
CA GLN A 180 24.93 -13.88 4.06
C GLN A 180 24.40 -14.07 2.64
N TRP A 181 25.21 -13.69 1.66
CA TRP A 181 24.97 -14.04 0.27
C TRP A 181 25.31 -15.52 0.06
N LEU A 182 24.36 -16.28 -0.46
CA LEU A 182 24.56 -17.68 -0.83
C LEU A 182 24.96 -17.74 -2.31
N ARG A 183 26.14 -18.29 -2.60
CA ARG A 183 26.67 -18.38 -3.95
C ARG A 183 25.98 -19.48 -4.72
N MET A 184 25.23 -19.10 -5.76
CA MET A 184 24.64 -20.03 -6.70
C MET A 184 25.73 -20.71 -7.54
N SER A 185 25.51 -21.98 -7.94
CA SER A 185 26.52 -22.81 -8.61
C SER A 185 26.83 -22.40 -10.04
N ARG A 186 25.96 -21.63 -10.68
CA ARG A 186 26.06 -21.24 -12.09
C ARG A 186 26.13 -19.73 -12.27
N PRO A 187 26.66 -19.24 -13.40
CA PRO A 187 26.48 -17.86 -13.85
C PRO A 187 25.00 -17.46 -13.91
N ALA A 188 24.71 -16.19 -13.61
CA ALA A 188 23.35 -15.68 -13.51
C ALA A 188 22.50 -15.95 -14.76
N ALA A 189 23.08 -15.76 -15.96
CA ALA A 189 22.37 -15.96 -17.23
C ALA A 189 21.94 -17.41 -17.48
N GLU A 190 22.63 -18.39 -16.89
CA GLU A 190 22.31 -19.83 -17.10
C GLU A 190 21.03 -20.26 -16.39
N TYR A 191 20.51 -19.47 -15.43
CA TYR A 191 19.24 -19.75 -14.79
C TYR A 191 18.04 -19.43 -15.67
N GLY A 192 18.21 -18.69 -16.78
CA GLY A 192 17.15 -18.37 -17.71
C GLY A 192 16.03 -17.52 -17.11
N MET A 193 16.37 -16.63 -16.16
CA MET A 193 15.43 -15.80 -15.42
C MET A 193 15.17 -14.48 -16.14
N THR A 194 14.81 -14.59 -17.42
CA THR A 194 14.55 -13.42 -18.29
C THR A 194 13.57 -13.78 -19.41
N GLY A 195 12.79 -12.79 -19.88
CA GLY A 195 11.91 -12.93 -21.02
C GLY A 195 10.64 -13.77 -20.80
N GLY A 196 10.10 -13.75 -19.59
CA GLY A 196 8.90 -14.49 -19.20
C GLY A 196 9.23 -15.91 -18.73
N VAL A 197 9.74 -16.02 -17.52
CA VAL A 197 10.08 -17.32 -16.90
C VAL A 197 8.87 -18.23 -16.81
N ARG A 198 9.09 -19.52 -16.94
CA ARG A 198 8.07 -20.55 -16.81
C ARG A 198 8.30 -21.37 -15.56
N PHE A 199 7.23 -21.96 -15.04
CA PHE A 199 7.23 -22.76 -13.83
C PHE A 199 8.37 -23.79 -13.75
N ASN A 200 8.64 -24.54 -14.80
CA ASN A 200 9.72 -25.52 -14.85
C ASN A 200 11.12 -24.88 -14.85
N THR A 201 11.27 -23.66 -15.35
CA THR A 201 12.55 -22.95 -15.40
C THR A 201 12.88 -22.38 -14.00
N TYR A 202 11.97 -21.60 -13.41
CA TYR A 202 12.26 -20.97 -12.13
C TYR A 202 12.27 -21.97 -10.95
N GLN A 203 11.58 -23.09 -11.05
CA GLN A 203 11.63 -24.11 -9.99
C GLN A 203 13.06 -24.61 -9.72
N TRP A 204 13.85 -24.72 -10.74
CA TRP A 204 15.22 -25.16 -10.65
C TRP A 204 16.11 -24.15 -9.91
N TYR A 205 15.97 -22.87 -10.25
CA TYR A 205 16.55 -21.77 -9.54
C TYR A 205 16.15 -21.76 -8.05
N LEU A 206 14.86 -21.89 -7.76
CA LEU A 206 14.36 -21.90 -6.40
C LEU A 206 14.81 -23.11 -5.59
N LYS A 207 14.84 -24.29 -6.20
CA LYS A 207 15.32 -25.52 -5.53
C LYS A 207 16.76 -25.40 -5.07
N GLU A 208 17.63 -24.85 -5.90
CA GLU A 208 19.02 -24.63 -5.54
C GLU A 208 19.14 -23.57 -4.43
N ALA A 209 18.52 -22.40 -4.58
CA ALA A 209 18.53 -21.35 -3.58
C ALA A 209 18.06 -21.84 -2.21
N MET A 210 16.95 -22.60 -2.18
CA MET A 210 16.39 -23.12 -0.94
C MET A 210 17.22 -24.30 -0.35
N ALA A 211 17.89 -25.08 -1.18
CA ALA A 211 18.82 -26.10 -0.70
C ALA A 211 20.07 -25.47 -0.06
N LEU A 212 20.62 -24.42 -0.67
CA LEU A 212 21.71 -23.63 -0.08
C LEU A 212 21.28 -23.00 1.25
N ALA A 213 20.08 -22.43 1.29
CA ALA A 213 19.51 -21.84 2.50
C ALA A 213 19.36 -22.89 3.62
N ALA A 214 18.85 -24.08 3.31
CA ALA A 214 18.66 -25.16 4.25
C ALA A 214 19.99 -25.76 4.78
N SER A 215 21.10 -25.58 4.04
CA SER A 215 22.42 -26.03 4.49
C SER A 215 23.02 -25.15 5.60
N VAL A 216 22.51 -23.92 5.78
CA VAL A 216 23.04 -22.93 6.72
C VAL A 216 22.01 -22.47 7.77
N SER A 217 20.73 -22.77 7.58
CA SER A 217 19.65 -22.37 8.50
C SER A 217 18.48 -23.37 8.45
N ASP A 218 17.84 -23.59 9.59
CA ASP A 218 16.57 -24.34 9.62
C ASP A 218 15.41 -23.43 9.18
N LEU A 219 14.72 -23.82 8.12
CA LEU A 219 13.60 -23.10 7.53
C LEU A 219 12.24 -23.70 7.93
N SER A 220 12.22 -24.78 8.71
CA SER A 220 10.99 -25.57 9.00
C SER A 220 9.88 -24.75 9.67
N THR A 221 10.23 -23.69 10.40
CA THR A 221 9.28 -22.81 11.10
C THR A 221 8.70 -21.69 10.24
N ASN A 222 9.21 -21.51 9.01
CA ASN A 222 8.71 -20.46 8.12
C ASN A 222 7.48 -20.94 7.31
N ASP A 223 6.54 -20.05 7.05
CA ASP A 223 5.32 -20.34 6.28
C ASP A 223 5.56 -20.23 4.77
N ALA A 224 6.43 -19.33 4.37
CA ALA A 224 6.80 -19.09 2.97
C ALA A 224 8.27 -18.62 2.87
N PHE A 225 8.73 -18.43 1.65
CA PHE A 225 10.09 -17.97 1.37
C PHE A 225 10.11 -16.77 0.41
N LEU A 226 11.20 -16.00 0.48
CA LEU A 226 11.57 -15.01 -0.51
C LEU A 226 13.03 -15.25 -0.91
N VAL A 227 13.27 -15.54 -2.19
CA VAL A 227 14.62 -15.62 -2.76
C VAL A 227 14.96 -14.27 -3.37
N ILE A 228 15.96 -13.61 -2.81
CA ILE A 228 16.41 -12.27 -3.19
C ILE A 228 17.72 -12.40 -3.95
N ALA A 229 17.64 -12.22 -5.26
CA ALA A 229 18.84 -12.16 -6.10
C ALA A 229 19.62 -10.88 -5.83
N ASN A 230 20.95 -10.92 -6.04
CA ASN A 230 21.74 -9.69 -6.10
C ASN A 230 21.10 -8.69 -7.07
N PRO A 231 20.67 -7.50 -6.60
CA PRO A 231 20.00 -6.51 -7.46
C PRO A 231 20.83 -6.03 -8.65
N ASP A 232 22.15 -6.23 -8.60
CA ASP A 232 23.05 -5.84 -9.68
C ASP A 232 23.20 -6.97 -10.74
N ALA A 233 22.59 -8.15 -10.52
CA ALA A 233 22.58 -9.27 -11.47
C ALA A 233 21.54 -9.04 -12.59
N THR A 234 21.93 -8.32 -13.63
CA THR A 234 21.03 -7.95 -14.74
C THR A 234 20.38 -9.11 -15.48
N PRO A 235 20.99 -10.34 -15.58
CA PRO A 235 20.33 -11.49 -16.18
C PRO A 235 19.13 -12.03 -15.40
N ILE A 236 18.98 -11.63 -14.11
CA ILE A 236 17.81 -11.98 -13.29
C ILE A 236 16.80 -10.86 -13.42
N SER A 237 16.12 -10.78 -14.57
CA SER A 237 15.19 -9.69 -14.89
C SER A 237 13.72 -10.02 -14.58
N ASP A 238 13.39 -11.30 -14.43
CA ASP A 238 12.05 -11.74 -14.05
C ASP A 238 12.01 -12.09 -12.56
N GLY A 239 10.95 -11.64 -11.88
CA GLY A 239 10.69 -11.95 -10.48
C GLY A 239 9.19 -12.10 -10.27
N LEU A 240 8.78 -13.22 -9.66
CA LEU A 240 7.38 -13.62 -9.58
C LEU A 240 7.07 -14.27 -8.22
N ALA A 241 5.79 -14.31 -7.89
CA ALA A 241 5.31 -15.20 -6.84
C ALA A 241 5.43 -16.67 -7.24
N HIS A 242 5.76 -17.50 -6.25
CA HIS A 242 5.61 -18.95 -6.33
C HIS A 242 4.38 -19.36 -5.54
N ALA A 243 3.39 -19.91 -6.20
CA ALA A 243 2.14 -20.34 -5.59
C ALA A 243 1.71 -21.67 -6.20
N SER A 244 1.97 -22.77 -5.50
CA SER A 244 1.66 -24.12 -5.98
C SER A 244 0.33 -24.62 -5.47
N ASN A 245 -0.44 -25.26 -6.35
CA ASN A 245 -1.71 -25.92 -6.03
C ASN A 245 -1.53 -27.37 -5.55
N SER A 246 -0.29 -27.86 -5.47
CA SER A 246 0.00 -29.20 -4.98
C SER A 246 1.40 -29.29 -4.37
N PRO A 247 1.65 -30.27 -3.47
CA PRO A 247 2.99 -30.52 -2.95
C PRO A 247 4.04 -30.85 -4.01
N LEU A 248 3.63 -31.45 -5.13
CA LEU A 248 4.54 -31.79 -6.24
C LEU A 248 5.15 -30.55 -6.91
N GLY A 249 4.42 -29.44 -6.91
CA GLY A 249 4.90 -28.17 -7.42
C GLY A 249 5.62 -27.31 -6.37
N GLY A 250 5.64 -27.74 -5.13
CA GLY A 250 6.30 -26.99 -4.04
C GLY A 250 7.83 -27.14 -4.05
N ILE A 251 8.48 -26.34 -3.23
CA ILE A 251 9.93 -26.32 -3.05
C ILE A 251 10.28 -26.97 -1.71
N SER A 252 11.04 -28.05 -1.73
CA SER A 252 11.44 -28.79 -0.52
C SER A 252 12.70 -28.18 0.09
N ALA A 253 12.66 -27.86 1.39
CA ALA A 253 13.79 -27.41 2.18
C ALA A 253 13.55 -27.72 3.67
N SER A 254 14.59 -28.05 4.44
CA SER A 254 14.53 -28.32 5.88
C SER A 254 13.40 -29.33 6.27
N GLY A 255 13.21 -30.40 5.46
CA GLY A 255 12.17 -31.41 5.71
C GLY A 255 10.73 -30.97 5.44
N LYS A 256 10.51 -29.76 4.92
CA LYS A 256 9.19 -29.17 4.61
C LYS A 256 9.05 -28.90 3.11
N VAL A 257 7.81 -28.90 2.63
CA VAL A 257 7.46 -28.48 1.25
C VAL A 257 6.80 -27.11 1.34
N PHE A 258 7.44 -26.11 0.77
CA PHE A 258 6.92 -24.75 0.66
C PHE A 258 6.05 -24.62 -0.59
N LEU A 259 4.77 -24.34 -0.42
CA LEU A 259 3.84 -24.12 -1.53
C LEU A 259 3.82 -22.66 -1.99
N ASN A 260 4.25 -21.74 -1.13
CA ASN A 260 4.14 -20.30 -1.32
C ASN A 260 5.47 -19.61 -1.08
N GLY A 261 5.75 -18.60 -1.90
CA GLY A 261 6.94 -17.77 -1.81
C GLY A 261 7.02 -16.80 -2.97
N ALA A 262 8.17 -16.17 -3.14
CA ALA A 262 8.47 -15.35 -4.32
C ALA A 262 9.99 -15.28 -4.55
N PHE A 263 10.39 -14.82 -5.73
CA PHE A 263 11.77 -14.55 -6.06
C PHE A 263 11.91 -13.21 -6.77
N SER A 264 12.93 -12.44 -6.37
CA SER A 264 13.14 -11.08 -6.86
C SER A 264 13.86 -11.03 -8.20
N ASN A 265 13.73 -9.89 -8.85
CA ASN A 265 14.49 -9.48 -10.01
C ASN A 265 15.42 -8.30 -9.69
N ASN A 266 16.14 -7.81 -10.71
CA ASN A 266 17.10 -6.71 -10.62
C ASN A 266 16.46 -5.33 -10.35
N VAL A 267 15.11 -5.19 -10.41
CA VAL A 267 14.41 -3.94 -10.09
C VAL A 267 13.87 -3.91 -8.65
N LEU A 268 14.22 -4.90 -7.81
CA LEU A 268 13.78 -4.94 -6.41
C LEU A 268 14.03 -3.62 -5.67
N LEU A 269 15.22 -3.01 -5.80
CA LEU A 269 15.55 -1.77 -5.10
C LEU A 269 14.83 -0.53 -5.65
N TYR A 270 14.23 -0.61 -6.84
CA TYR A 270 13.35 0.42 -7.39
C TYR A 270 11.94 0.35 -6.74
N TYR A 271 11.35 -0.84 -6.70
CA TYR A 271 10.01 -1.04 -6.13
C TYR A 271 10.02 -1.25 -4.61
N LYS A 272 11.12 -1.79 -4.04
CA LYS A 272 11.32 -2.05 -2.61
C LYS A 272 10.18 -2.86 -1.99
N SER A 273 9.65 -2.37 -0.87
CA SER A 273 8.53 -3.01 -0.14
C SER A 273 7.31 -3.25 -1.01
N ARG A 274 7.04 -2.40 -1.99
CA ARG A 274 5.88 -2.53 -2.88
C ARG A 274 5.93 -3.83 -3.68
N TRP A 275 7.12 -4.21 -4.18
CA TRP A 275 7.31 -5.48 -4.85
C TRP A 275 7.07 -6.66 -3.90
N VAL A 276 7.66 -6.64 -2.70
CA VAL A 276 7.49 -7.71 -1.71
C VAL A 276 6.00 -7.90 -1.34
N ASN A 277 5.31 -6.78 -1.09
CA ASN A 277 3.88 -6.84 -0.75
C ASN A 277 3.04 -7.34 -1.91
N HIS A 278 3.34 -6.96 -3.15
CA HIS A 278 2.65 -7.44 -4.35
C HIS A 278 2.82 -8.96 -4.53
N GLU A 279 4.06 -9.46 -4.53
CA GLU A 279 4.31 -10.87 -4.76
C GLU A 279 3.82 -11.77 -3.62
N LEU A 280 3.94 -11.33 -2.35
CA LEU A 280 3.35 -12.07 -1.24
C LEU A 280 1.83 -12.03 -1.26
N SER A 281 1.20 -11.03 -1.88
CA SER A 281 -0.24 -11.00 -2.08
C SER A 281 -0.71 -12.05 -3.09
N HIS A 282 0.09 -12.32 -4.13
CA HIS A 282 -0.15 -13.49 -4.99
C HIS A 282 -0.01 -14.79 -4.21
N ALA A 283 1.01 -14.91 -3.37
CA ALA A 283 1.14 -16.06 -2.47
C ALA A 283 -0.07 -16.22 -1.52
N MET A 284 -0.70 -15.11 -1.12
CA MET A 284 -1.97 -15.11 -0.38
C MET A 284 -3.20 -15.35 -1.27
N GLY A 285 -3.07 -15.37 -2.59
CA GLY A 285 -4.11 -15.74 -3.55
C GLY A 285 -4.76 -14.58 -4.32
N LEU A 286 -4.29 -13.34 -4.19
CA LEU A 286 -4.81 -12.23 -4.99
C LEU A 286 -4.28 -12.26 -6.44
N PRO A 287 -5.11 -11.95 -7.43
CA PRO A 287 -4.70 -11.86 -8.84
C PRO A 287 -4.09 -10.51 -9.17
N ASP A 288 -3.36 -10.44 -10.28
CA ASP A 288 -3.05 -9.16 -10.94
C ASP A 288 -4.32 -8.46 -11.40
N LEU A 289 -4.39 -7.16 -11.09
CA LEU A 289 -5.48 -6.30 -11.54
C LEU A 289 -5.08 -5.46 -12.77
N TYR A 290 -3.79 -5.39 -13.09
CA TYR A 290 -3.32 -4.73 -14.31
C TYR A 290 -3.57 -5.57 -15.57
N ALA A 291 -3.62 -4.91 -16.72
CA ALA A 291 -3.84 -5.59 -17.98
C ALA A 291 -2.56 -6.25 -18.52
N PHE A 292 -2.62 -7.52 -18.91
CA PHE A 292 -1.49 -8.21 -19.53
C PHE A 292 -1.25 -7.80 -21.00
N THR A 293 -2.21 -7.12 -21.61
CA THR A 293 -2.10 -6.62 -22.98
C THR A 293 -2.57 -5.18 -23.07
N GLY A 294 -1.93 -4.39 -23.92
CA GLY A 294 -2.25 -2.98 -24.10
C GLY A 294 -1.82 -2.13 -22.89
N ASN A 295 -2.60 -1.09 -22.57
CA ASN A 295 -2.35 -0.25 -21.43
C ASN A 295 -2.59 -0.99 -20.09
N GLN A 296 -1.54 -1.14 -19.30
CA GLN A 296 -1.58 -1.91 -18.06
C GLN A 296 -2.58 -1.35 -17.05
N SER A 297 -2.71 -0.04 -16.94
CA SER A 297 -3.57 0.62 -15.94
C SER A 297 -5.04 0.74 -16.34
N ARG A 298 -5.44 0.30 -17.52
CA ARG A 298 -6.77 0.56 -18.11
C ARG A 298 -7.95 0.07 -17.27
N PHE A 299 -7.77 -0.93 -16.40
CA PHE A 299 -8.85 -1.50 -15.60
C PHE A 299 -9.03 -0.77 -14.26
N ALA A 300 -7.96 -0.69 -13.47
CA ALA A 300 -8.01 -0.15 -12.12
C ALA A 300 -7.34 1.22 -11.97
N GLY A 301 -6.77 1.77 -13.05
CA GLY A 301 -6.11 3.07 -13.03
C GLY A 301 -4.87 3.08 -12.12
N ASN A 302 -4.73 4.12 -11.34
CA ASN A 302 -3.67 4.27 -10.35
C ASN A 302 -4.08 3.75 -8.96
N PHE A 303 -5.15 2.95 -8.86
CA PHE A 303 -5.59 2.37 -7.59
C PHE A 303 -5.13 0.93 -7.43
N GLY A 304 -4.79 0.57 -6.19
CA GLY A 304 -4.52 -0.80 -5.79
C GLY A 304 -3.09 -1.27 -5.98
N LEU A 305 -2.56 -1.92 -4.92
CA LEU A 305 -1.22 -2.52 -4.95
C LEU A 305 -1.11 -3.60 -6.03
N MET A 306 -2.16 -4.42 -6.22
CA MET A 306 -2.17 -5.51 -7.20
C MET A 306 -2.33 -5.02 -8.65
N ASN A 307 -2.45 -3.71 -8.86
CA ASN A 307 -2.48 -3.08 -10.17
C ASN A 307 -1.13 -2.45 -10.53
N THR A 308 -0.82 -1.27 -10.00
CA THR A 308 0.38 -0.50 -10.35
C THR A 308 1.44 -0.46 -9.24
N MET A 309 1.32 -1.33 -8.24
CA MET A 309 2.16 -1.36 -7.02
C MET A 309 2.13 -0.04 -6.23
N ILE A 310 1.08 0.76 -6.39
CA ILE A 310 0.82 1.98 -5.61
C ILE A 310 -0.58 1.97 -5.03
N GLY A 311 -0.80 2.77 -3.99
CA GLY A 311 -2.10 2.87 -3.34
C GLY A 311 -2.44 1.71 -2.40
N GLU A 312 -3.55 1.87 -1.71
CA GLU A 312 -4.12 0.92 -0.77
C GLU A 312 -4.76 -0.27 -1.51
N TYR A 313 -4.81 -1.45 -0.88
CA TYR A 313 -5.67 -2.53 -1.40
C TYR A 313 -7.12 -2.07 -1.49
N PHE A 314 -7.86 -2.61 -2.47
CA PHE A 314 -9.30 -2.41 -2.53
C PHE A 314 -9.98 -3.07 -1.32
N ALA A 315 -11.11 -2.52 -0.88
CA ALA A 315 -11.88 -3.10 0.23
C ALA A 315 -12.32 -4.54 -0.08
N TRP A 316 -12.60 -4.86 -1.33
CA TRP A 316 -12.90 -6.23 -1.79
C TRP A 316 -11.74 -7.19 -1.54
N GLU A 317 -10.50 -6.79 -1.90
CA GLU A 317 -9.30 -7.60 -1.66
C GLU A 317 -9.08 -7.81 -0.15
N ARG A 318 -9.27 -6.78 0.65
CA ARG A 318 -9.17 -6.88 2.12
C ARG A 318 -10.21 -7.83 2.71
N TRP A 319 -11.44 -7.83 2.19
CA TRP A 319 -12.48 -8.75 2.61
C TRP A 319 -12.14 -10.19 2.24
N LEU A 320 -11.67 -10.42 1.01
CA LEU A 320 -11.22 -11.73 0.55
C LEU A 320 -10.05 -12.27 1.38
N LEU A 321 -9.12 -11.40 1.82
CA LEU A 321 -7.99 -11.75 2.70
C LEU A 321 -8.40 -11.92 4.18
N GLY A 322 -9.65 -11.64 4.56
CA GLY A 322 -10.08 -11.68 5.95
C GLY A 322 -9.59 -10.48 6.78
N TRP A 323 -9.17 -9.38 6.12
CA TRP A 323 -8.78 -8.14 6.78
C TRP A 323 -9.97 -7.25 7.11
N LEU A 324 -11.14 -7.50 6.49
CA LEU A 324 -12.43 -6.92 6.87
C LEU A 324 -13.35 -8.01 7.41
N ASP A 325 -14.10 -7.64 8.45
CA ASP A 325 -15.21 -8.45 8.96
C ASP A 325 -16.46 -8.23 8.10
N ASP A 326 -17.38 -9.19 8.13
CA ASP A 326 -18.67 -9.09 7.44
C ASP A 326 -19.49 -7.87 7.90
N SER A 327 -19.37 -7.48 9.17
CA SER A 327 -20.00 -6.26 9.71
C SER A 327 -19.49 -4.95 9.10
N GLN A 328 -18.35 -4.99 8.42
CA GLN A 328 -17.77 -3.84 7.71
C GLN A 328 -18.19 -3.78 6.25
N VAL A 329 -18.98 -4.75 5.80
CA VAL A 329 -19.50 -4.88 4.43
C VAL A 329 -21.02 -4.76 4.45
N VAL A 330 -21.58 -3.97 3.54
CA VAL A 330 -23.02 -3.85 3.39
C VAL A 330 -23.45 -4.47 2.07
N CYS A 331 -24.19 -5.55 2.15
CA CYS A 331 -24.77 -6.21 0.99
C CYS A 331 -26.11 -5.54 0.62
N VAL A 332 -26.16 -4.90 -0.56
CA VAL A 332 -27.32 -4.10 -1.01
C VAL A 332 -28.16 -4.92 -1.98
N THR A 333 -29.28 -5.45 -1.51
CA THR A 333 -30.22 -6.22 -2.33
C THR A 333 -31.54 -5.47 -2.60
N GLY A 334 -31.79 -4.37 -1.87
CA GLY A 334 -32.98 -3.54 -2.01
C GLY A 334 -32.88 -2.50 -3.12
N GLN A 335 -34.04 -1.83 -3.39
CA GLN A 335 -34.16 -0.82 -4.45
C GLN A 335 -33.40 0.48 -4.13
N LYS A 336 -33.32 0.86 -2.87
CA LYS A 336 -32.65 2.08 -2.43
C LYS A 336 -32.07 1.91 -1.03
N LEU A 337 -30.85 2.39 -0.84
CA LEU A 337 -30.19 2.43 0.45
C LEU A 337 -29.37 3.71 0.57
N GLU A 338 -29.43 4.34 1.73
CA GLU A 338 -28.50 5.39 2.13
C GLU A 338 -27.56 4.85 3.20
N ILE A 339 -26.25 5.03 3.03
CA ILE A 339 -25.22 4.47 3.91
C ILE A 339 -24.02 5.39 4.00
N THR A 340 -23.37 5.41 5.16
CA THR A 340 -22.09 6.10 5.35
C THR A 340 -20.95 5.10 5.41
N LEU A 341 -19.99 5.24 4.50
CA LEU A 341 -18.80 4.41 4.41
C LEU A 341 -17.59 5.15 4.97
N ALA A 342 -16.82 4.48 5.82
CA ALA A 342 -15.55 4.98 6.33
C ALA A 342 -14.42 4.72 5.32
N PRO A 343 -13.41 5.62 5.23
CA PRO A 343 -12.27 5.44 4.34
C PRO A 343 -11.51 4.15 4.60
N VAL A 344 -11.02 3.50 3.55
CA VAL A 344 -10.25 2.24 3.66
C VAL A 344 -8.92 2.43 4.37
N GLU A 345 -8.37 3.63 4.37
CA GLU A 345 -7.10 3.97 5.02
C GLU A 345 -7.19 4.00 6.56
N ARG A 346 -8.40 3.96 7.12
CA ARG A 346 -8.64 4.11 8.57
C ARG A 346 -9.22 2.85 9.18
N ILE A 347 -8.93 2.62 10.45
CA ILE A 347 -9.49 1.47 11.21
C ILE A 347 -10.96 1.73 11.53
N GLY A 348 -11.79 0.68 11.49
CA GLY A 348 -13.19 0.69 11.92
C GLY A 348 -14.16 1.27 10.91
N GLY A 349 -15.46 1.19 11.22
CA GLY A 349 -16.57 1.59 10.36
C GLY A 349 -16.84 0.64 9.20
N GLN A 350 -17.96 0.86 8.51
CA GLN A 350 -18.31 0.13 7.28
C GLN A 350 -17.41 0.62 6.14
N LYS A 351 -16.82 -0.31 5.40
CA LYS A 351 -15.78 -0.01 4.41
C LYS A 351 -16.28 -0.05 2.98
N MET A 352 -17.26 -0.89 2.72
CA MET A 352 -17.80 -0.98 1.36
C MET A 352 -19.27 -1.37 1.35
N ALA A 353 -19.94 -0.99 0.27
CA ALA A 353 -21.23 -1.51 -0.14
C ALA A 353 -21.04 -2.41 -1.38
N VAL A 354 -21.65 -3.58 -1.38
CA VAL A 354 -21.62 -4.53 -2.50
C VAL A 354 -23.03 -4.69 -3.05
N ILE A 355 -23.20 -4.45 -4.35
CA ILE A 355 -24.48 -4.51 -5.05
C ILE A 355 -24.40 -5.62 -6.10
N PRO A 356 -24.93 -6.83 -5.84
CA PRO A 356 -24.86 -7.94 -6.78
C PRO A 356 -25.60 -7.62 -8.09
N LEU A 357 -24.96 -7.91 -9.23
CA LEU A 357 -25.55 -7.85 -10.58
C LEU A 357 -25.94 -9.24 -11.10
N GLY A 358 -25.46 -10.27 -10.43
CA GLY A 358 -25.69 -11.66 -10.79
C GLY A 358 -24.80 -12.57 -9.95
N PRO A 359 -24.67 -13.85 -10.29
CA PRO A 359 -23.94 -14.80 -9.46
C PRO A 359 -22.42 -14.56 -9.39
N PHE A 360 -21.86 -13.84 -10.39
CA PHE A 360 -20.41 -13.64 -10.55
C PHE A 360 -20.00 -12.18 -10.64
N ARG A 361 -20.98 -11.25 -10.59
CA ARG A 361 -20.72 -9.83 -10.81
C ARG A 361 -21.36 -8.97 -9.74
N ALA A 362 -20.65 -7.94 -9.30
CA ALA A 362 -21.19 -6.93 -8.42
C ALA A 362 -20.57 -5.55 -8.70
N VAL A 363 -21.35 -4.49 -8.48
CA VAL A 363 -20.81 -3.15 -8.27
C VAL A 363 -20.40 -3.03 -6.81
N VAL A 364 -19.20 -2.51 -6.57
CA VAL A 364 -18.67 -2.27 -5.23
C VAL A 364 -18.37 -0.79 -5.08
N VAL A 365 -18.66 -0.26 -3.91
CA VAL A 365 -18.42 1.15 -3.54
C VAL A 365 -17.61 1.20 -2.28
N GLU A 366 -16.55 2.00 -2.27
CA GLU A 366 -15.70 2.28 -1.10
C GLU A 366 -15.33 3.75 -1.04
N VAL A 367 -14.71 4.18 0.04
CA VAL A 367 -14.26 5.57 0.20
C VAL A 367 -12.74 5.59 0.32
N ARG A 368 -12.12 6.53 -0.40
CA ARG A 368 -10.69 6.78 -0.41
C ARG A 368 -10.38 8.17 0.14
N ARG A 369 -9.24 8.31 0.81
CA ARG A 369 -8.67 9.59 1.24
C ARG A 369 -7.22 9.69 0.82
N ALA A 370 -6.71 10.92 0.68
CA ALA A 370 -5.29 11.17 0.42
C ALA A 370 -4.46 10.96 1.71
N GLU A 371 -4.52 9.75 2.25
CA GLU A 371 -3.89 9.31 3.51
C GLU A 371 -3.20 7.96 3.30
N GLY A 372 -2.36 7.53 4.24
CA GLY A 372 -1.70 6.23 4.17
C GLY A 372 -0.97 6.03 2.85
N TYR A 373 -1.18 4.89 2.24
CA TYR A 373 -0.57 4.56 0.94
C TYR A 373 -1.31 5.20 -0.25
N ASP A 374 -2.46 5.84 -0.02
CA ASP A 374 -3.17 6.68 -1.00
C ASP A 374 -2.81 8.17 -0.91
N SER A 375 -1.77 8.54 -0.13
CA SER A 375 -1.31 9.92 0.05
C SER A 375 -0.88 10.63 -1.26
N TYR A 376 -0.67 9.90 -2.34
CA TYR A 376 -0.40 10.44 -3.69
C TYR A 376 -1.66 11.03 -4.35
N LEU A 377 -2.85 10.71 -3.88
CA LEU A 377 -4.11 11.25 -4.40
C LEU A 377 -4.19 12.76 -4.15
N LYS A 378 -4.65 13.50 -5.15
CA LYS A 378 -4.88 14.96 -5.01
C LYS A 378 -6.12 15.28 -4.18
N LYS A 379 -7.10 14.38 -4.15
CA LYS A 379 -8.35 14.50 -3.39
C LYS A 379 -8.83 13.11 -2.97
N GLY A 380 -9.58 13.04 -1.88
CA GLY A 380 -10.37 11.86 -1.54
C GLY A 380 -11.72 11.87 -2.24
N GLY A 381 -12.45 10.77 -2.11
CA GLY A 381 -13.81 10.63 -2.65
C GLY A 381 -14.32 9.20 -2.59
N THR A 382 -15.53 9.01 -3.07
CA THR A 382 -16.14 7.70 -3.22
C THR A 382 -15.64 7.05 -4.51
N LEU A 383 -15.08 5.86 -4.42
CA LEU A 383 -14.63 5.04 -5.53
C LEU A 383 -15.65 3.93 -5.78
N THR A 384 -16.03 3.75 -7.06
CA THR A 384 -16.94 2.69 -7.48
C THR A 384 -16.26 1.82 -8.52
N TYR A 385 -16.41 0.51 -8.41
CA TYR A 385 -15.84 -0.44 -9.35
C TYR A 385 -16.70 -1.68 -9.54
N LEU A 386 -16.52 -2.35 -10.66
CA LEU A 386 -17.10 -3.64 -10.99
C LEU A 386 -16.15 -4.75 -10.54
N ILE A 387 -16.68 -5.78 -9.89
CA ILE A 387 -16.06 -7.09 -9.70
C ILE A 387 -16.73 -8.09 -10.63
N ASP A 388 -15.95 -8.89 -11.33
CA ASP A 388 -16.40 -10.02 -12.13
C ASP A 388 -15.50 -11.23 -11.90
N THR A 389 -15.99 -12.18 -11.10
CA THR A 389 -15.22 -13.38 -10.73
C THR A 389 -15.16 -14.44 -11.85
N SER A 390 -15.85 -14.22 -12.96
CA SER A 390 -15.74 -15.06 -14.16
C SER A 390 -14.58 -14.66 -15.08
N ILE A 391 -13.89 -13.56 -14.78
CA ILE A 391 -12.75 -13.03 -15.53
C ILE A 391 -11.47 -13.37 -14.79
N GLY A 392 -10.47 -13.92 -15.49
CA GLY A 392 -9.17 -14.25 -14.93
C GLY A 392 -8.26 -13.02 -14.74
N HIS A 393 -7.13 -13.22 -14.06
CA HIS A 393 -6.13 -12.21 -13.82
C HIS A 393 -5.59 -11.60 -15.13
N GLY A 394 -5.18 -10.34 -15.10
CA GLY A 394 -4.70 -9.61 -16.28
C GLY A 394 -5.75 -9.31 -17.34
N ALA A 395 -7.00 -9.76 -17.17
CA ALA A 395 -8.11 -9.52 -18.10
C ALA A 395 -9.18 -8.55 -17.54
N GLY A 396 -8.96 -8.02 -16.33
CA GLY A 396 -9.82 -7.02 -15.69
C GLY A 396 -10.93 -7.61 -14.84
N PRO A 397 -10.62 -8.47 -13.87
CA PRO A 397 -11.61 -8.99 -12.91
C PRO A 397 -12.13 -7.90 -11.96
N LEU A 398 -11.40 -6.79 -11.86
CA LEU A 398 -11.81 -5.54 -11.22
C LEU A 398 -11.67 -4.39 -12.21
N ARG A 399 -12.73 -3.55 -12.34
CA ARG A 399 -12.73 -2.38 -13.24
C ARG A 399 -13.33 -1.17 -12.56
N VAL A 400 -12.55 -0.10 -12.46
CA VAL A 400 -13.01 1.17 -11.90
C VAL A 400 -14.03 1.83 -12.83
N LEU A 401 -15.13 2.35 -12.27
CA LEU A 401 -16.21 3.01 -12.99
C LEU A 401 -16.07 4.55 -12.98
N PRO A 402 -16.50 5.23 -14.04
CA PRO A 402 -17.01 4.64 -15.28
C PRO A 402 -15.92 3.87 -16.04
N ILE A 403 -16.30 2.81 -16.72
CA ILE A 403 -15.36 2.08 -17.58
C ILE A 403 -14.94 3.01 -18.70
N ASN A 404 -13.69 3.40 -18.70
CA ASN A 404 -13.07 4.23 -19.74
C ASN A 404 -11.63 3.74 -19.93
N ASP A 405 -11.40 2.91 -20.92
CA ASP A 405 -10.08 2.32 -21.17
C ASP A 405 -9.08 3.34 -21.78
N ALA A 406 -9.54 4.55 -22.15
CA ALA A 406 -8.69 5.64 -22.61
C ALA A 406 -8.06 6.46 -21.46
N ASP A 407 -8.65 6.41 -20.25
CA ASP A 407 -8.10 7.06 -19.07
C ASP A 407 -7.30 6.06 -18.23
N ASP A 408 -6.01 6.19 -18.29
CA ASP A 408 -5.07 5.29 -17.60
C ASP A 408 -5.01 5.51 -16.10
N SER A 409 -5.26 6.73 -15.64
CA SER A 409 -5.12 7.08 -14.22
C SER A 409 -6.38 6.81 -13.42
N LYS A 410 -7.56 6.98 -14.04
CA LYS A 410 -8.89 6.94 -13.43
C LYS A 410 -9.05 7.78 -12.16
N LEU A 411 -8.19 8.78 -11.98
CA LEU A 411 -8.24 9.64 -10.78
C LEU A 411 -9.51 10.49 -10.73
N ASP A 412 -10.15 10.73 -11.87
CA ASP A 412 -11.45 11.42 -11.96
C ASP A 412 -12.63 10.53 -11.54
N ALA A 413 -12.42 9.22 -11.38
CA ALA A 413 -13.44 8.29 -10.89
C ALA A 413 -13.80 8.50 -9.40
N LEU A 414 -12.97 9.25 -8.65
CA LEU A 414 -13.30 9.64 -7.28
C LEU A 414 -14.43 10.66 -7.24
N LEU A 415 -15.61 10.23 -6.83
CA LEU A 415 -16.81 11.04 -6.75
C LEU A 415 -16.76 11.96 -5.52
N SER A 416 -17.10 13.22 -5.73
CA SER A 416 -17.30 14.24 -4.70
C SER A 416 -18.79 14.40 -4.39
N VAL A 417 -19.13 15.14 -3.33
CA VAL A 417 -20.51 15.49 -2.97
C VAL A 417 -21.25 16.08 -4.16
N GLY A 418 -22.45 15.59 -4.44
CA GLY A 418 -23.31 15.96 -5.57
C GLY A 418 -23.00 15.24 -6.87
N GLN A 419 -21.92 14.45 -6.93
CA GLN A 419 -21.60 13.63 -8.11
C GLN A 419 -22.21 12.24 -8.00
N SER A 420 -22.39 11.60 -9.15
CA SER A 420 -22.90 10.24 -9.27
C SER A 420 -22.27 9.48 -10.43
N VAL A 421 -22.32 8.16 -10.35
CA VAL A 421 -22.00 7.24 -11.43
C VAL A 421 -23.12 6.23 -11.58
N SER A 422 -23.44 5.85 -12.82
CA SER A 422 -24.45 4.82 -13.12
C SER A 422 -23.83 3.68 -13.93
N TYR A 423 -24.22 2.46 -13.60
CA TYR A 423 -23.81 1.25 -14.30
C TYR A 423 -24.90 0.18 -14.22
N GLU A 424 -25.36 -0.33 -15.35
CA GLU A 424 -26.39 -1.39 -15.48
C GLU A 424 -27.61 -1.17 -14.57
N GLY A 425 -28.17 0.04 -14.58
CA GLY A 425 -29.38 0.40 -13.80
C GLY A 425 -29.10 0.77 -12.34
N ILE A 426 -27.88 0.58 -11.85
CA ILE A 426 -27.47 1.01 -10.52
C ILE A 426 -26.92 2.42 -10.60
N THR A 427 -27.35 3.31 -9.71
CA THR A 427 -26.81 4.67 -9.56
C THR A 427 -26.28 4.85 -8.16
N ILE A 428 -25.03 5.27 -8.06
CA ILE A 428 -24.33 5.64 -6.82
C ILE A 428 -24.19 7.16 -6.80
N SER A 429 -24.71 7.81 -5.77
CA SER A 429 -24.65 9.28 -5.60
C SER A 429 -24.03 9.62 -4.25
N VAL A 430 -23.11 10.59 -4.21
CA VAL A 430 -22.50 11.07 -2.96
C VAL A 430 -23.30 12.23 -2.42
N LYS A 431 -23.93 12.04 -1.25
CA LYS A 431 -24.77 13.05 -0.59
C LYS A 431 -24.01 13.98 0.33
N ALA A 432 -23.09 13.43 1.10
CA ALA A 432 -22.29 14.17 2.08
C ALA A 432 -20.91 13.55 2.23
N SER A 433 -19.96 14.38 2.63
CA SER A 433 -18.59 13.95 2.98
C SER A 433 -18.16 14.69 4.23
N ASN A 434 -17.60 13.99 5.20
CA ASN A 434 -17.11 14.56 6.44
C ASN A 434 -15.84 13.83 6.94
N SER A 435 -15.39 14.17 8.13
CA SER A 435 -14.20 13.53 8.73
C SER A 435 -14.36 12.04 9.00
N TYR A 436 -15.59 11.54 9.16
CA TYR A 436 -15.86 10.13 9.35
C TYR A 436 -15.81 9.34 8.03
N GLY A 437 -16.38 9.88 6.96
CA GLY A 437 -16.49 9.22 5.65
C GLY A 437 -17.45 9.92 4.71
N ASP A 438 -17.93 9.17 3.71
CA ASP A 438 -18.91 9.66 2.73
C ASP A 438 -20.25 8.97 2.92
N THR A 439 -21.31 9.77 2.92
CA THR A 439 -22.68 9.26 2.85
C THR A 439 -23.10 9.16 1.40
N ILE A 440 -23.42 7.96 0.97
CA ILE A 440 -23.85 7.64 -0.40
C ILE A 440 -25.31 7.17 -0.43
N THR A 441 -25.94 7.35 -1.56
CA THR A 441 -27.21 6.68 -1.90
C THR A 441 -26.96 5.71 -3.03
N VAL A 442 -27.37 4.47 -2.84
CA VAL A 442 -27.47 3.45 -3.87
C VAL A 442 -28.92 3.38 -4.33
N THR A 443 -29.17 3.43 -5.65
CA THR A 443 -30.50 3.25 -6.25
C THR A 443 -30.41 2.24 -7.38
N ARG A 444 -31.37 1.30 -7.44
CA ARG A 444 -31.54 0.29 -8.50
C ARG A 444 -32.74 0.63 -9.36
#